data_fd57421bb8e907c305261c2b401a697e
#
_entry.id   fd57421bb8e907c305261c2b401a697e
#
_cell.length_a   1.000
_cell.length_b   1.000
_cell.length_c   1.000
_cell.angle_alpha   90.00
_cell.angle_beta   90.00
_cell.angle_gamma   90.00
#
_symmetry.space_group_name_H-M   'P 1'
#
loop_
_entity.id
_entity.type
_entity.pdbx_description
1 polymer ?
#
loop_
_entity_poly.entity_id
_entity_poly.type
_entity_poly.pdbx_seq_one_letter_code
_entity_poly.pdbx_strand_id
1 'polypeptide(L)'
;MLEYVGGKENIAAVTHCATRMRFVLNDQSKANEKAIEDIPSVKGMFTNAGQFQVIIGNDVPTFYNDFTAVSGIEGVSKEQSKAIAKKNQNPFQRAIAVLAEIFTPIIPAIIVGGLILGFRNVLEGIDFGSGTIVSQSVFWSGVNDFLWLPGEAIFHFLPVGITWSITRKMGTTQILGIILGIT
;
A
#
# COMPACT_ATOMS: atom_id res chain seq x y z
N MET A 1 -11.92 -19.07 -13.76
CA MET A 1 -11.88 -18.15 -12.59
C MET A 1 -13.08 -18.32 -11.65
N LEU A 2 -14.35 -18.18 -12.12
CA LEU A 2 -15.53 -18.27 -11.23
C LEU A 2 -15.60 -19.60 -10.45
N GLU A 3 -15.41 -20.72 -11.13
CA GLU A 3 -15.38 -22.04 -10.52
C GLU A 3 -14.22 -22.20 -9.53
N TYR A 4 -13.05 -21.65 -9.89
CA TYR A 4 -11.82 -21.82 -9.08
C TYR A 4 -11.80 -20.96 -7.81
N VAL A 5 -12.59 -19.90 -7.73
CA VAL A 5 -12.77 -19.15 -6.48
C VAL A 5 -13.86 -19.75 -5.57
N GLY A 6 -14.38 -20.94 -5.93
CA GLY A 6 -15.41 -21.67 -5.18
C GLY A 6 -16.84 -21.37 -5.60
N GLY A 7 -17.03 -20.84 -6.83
CA GLY A 7 -18.35 -20.54 -7.39
C GLY A 7 -18.95 -19.23 -6.90
N LYS A 8 -20.10 -18.87 -7.48
CA LYS A 8 -20.81 -17.62 -7.17
C LYS A 8 -21.16 -17.48 -5.69
N GLU A 9 -21.58 -18.56 -5.04
CA GLU A 9 -21.99 -18.60 -3.65
C GLU A 9 -20.85 -18.29 -2.66
N ASN A 10 -19.61 -18.48 -3.11
CA ASN A 10 -18.44 -18.18 -2.30
C ASN A 10 -17.97 -16.72 -2.41
N ILE A 11 -18.53 -15.94 -3.33
CA ILE A 11 -18.14 -14.57 -3.57
C ILE A 11 -19.09 -13.63 -2.84
N ALA A 12 -18.62 -13.02 -1.75
CA ALA A 12 -19.36 -11.99 -1.02
C ALA A 12 -19.29 -10.61 -1.71
N ALA A 13 -18.17 -10.33 -2.40
CA ALA A 13 -18.00 -9.11 -3.16
C ALA A 13 -16.88 -9.26 -4.19
N VAL A 14 -16.99 -8.55 -5.30
CA VAL A 14 -15.93 -8.41 -6.31
C VAL A 14 -15.74 -6.96 -6.70
N THR A 15 -14.48 -6.56 -6.84
CA THR A 15 -14.07 -5.25 -7.37
C THR A 15 -12.71 -5.38 -8.05
N HIS A 16 -12.24 -4.33 -8.68
CA HIS A 16 -10.91 -4.31 -9.28
C HIS A 16 -10.15 -3.01 -9.03
N CYS A 17 -8.85 -3.02 -9.24
CA CYS A 17 -8.02 -1.82 -9.36
C CYS A 17 -7.31 -1.83 -10.73
N ALA A 18 -6.31 -0.98 -10.93
CA ALA A 18 -5.61 -0.87 -12.22
C ALA A 18 -5.00 -2.19 -12.73
N THR A 19 -4.61 -3.11 -11.85
CA THR A 19 -3.86 -4.32 -12.22
C THR A 19 -4.38 -5.60 -11.57
N ARG A 20 -5.40 -5.55 -10.71
CA ARG A 20 -5.84 -6.72 -9.90
C ARG A 20 -7.35 -6.82 -9.80
N MET A 21 -7.82 -8.05 -9.90
CA MET A 21 -9.14 -8.43 -9.39
C MET A 21 -9.08 -8.60 -7.87
N ARG A 22 -10.14 -8.22 -7.17
CA ARG A 22 -10.24 -8.34 -5.71
C ARG A 22 -11.54 -9.00 -5.35
N PHE A 23 -11.44 -10.15 -4.72
CA PHE A 23 -12.56 -10.91 -4.23
C PHE A 23 -12.63 -10.86 -2.72
N VAL A 24 -13.82 -10.72 -2.16
CA VAL A 24 -14.10 -11.08 -0.78
C VAL A 24 -14.78 -12.42 -0.83
N LEU A 25 -14.10 -13.46 -0.40
CA LEU A 25 -14.62 -14.82 -0.36
C LEU A 25 -15.23 -15.10 1.00
N ASN A 26 -16.35 -15.83 1.02
CA ASN A 26 -16.98 -16.30 2.24
C ASN A 26 -16.10 -17.36 2.93
N ASP A 27 -15.47 -18.21 2.13
CA ASP A 27 -14.54 -19.25 2.57
C ASP A 27 -13.35 -19.30 1.60
N GLN A 28 -12.17 -18.87 2.06
CA GLN A 28 -10.96 -18.87 1.24
C GLN A 28 -10.44 -20.27 0.94
N SER A 29 -10.74 -21.25 1.78
CA SER A 29 -10.28 -22.63 1.57
C SER A 29 -10.89 -23.30 0.33
N LYS A 30 -11.98 -22.75 -0.19
CA LYS A 30 -12.63 -23.20 -1.42
C LYS A 30 -11.96 -22.69 -2.69
N ALA A 31 -11.04 -21.74 -2.58
CA ALA A 31 -10.28 -21.25 -3.73
C ALA A 31 -9.21 -22.27 -4.13
N ASN A 32 -9.25 -22.71 -5.37
CA ASN A 32 -8.21 -23.56 -5.96
C ASN A 32 -7.11 -22.69 -6.55
N GLU A 33 -6.16 -22.31 -5.68
CA GLU A 33 -5.07 -21.39 -6.05
C GLU A 33 -4.26 -21.90 -7.24
N LYS A 34 -3.97 -23.21 -7.28
CA LYS A 34 -3.21 -23.83 -8.37
C LYS A 34 -3.92 -23.70 -9.72
N ALA A 35 -5.24 -23.98 -9.76
CA ALA A 35 -6.01 -23.83 -10.99
C ALA A 35 -6.17 -22.35 -11.42
N ILE A 36 -6.13 -21.42 -10.47
CA ILE A 36 -6.14 -19.98 -10.76
C ILE A 36 -4.79 -19.55 -11.35
N GLU A 37 -3.67 -20.05 -10.82
CA GLU A 37 -2.33 -19.80 -11.34
C GLU A 37 -2.14 -20.28 -12.79
N ASP A 38 -2.77 -21.39 -13.15
CA ASP A 38 -2.71 -21.95 -14.49
C ASP A 38 -3.52 -21.16 -15.55
N ILE A 39 -4.28 -20.13 -15.12
CA ILE A 39 -4.99 -19.25 -16.07
C ILE A 39 -3.98 -18.31 -16.76
N PRO A 40 -3.88 -18.29 -18.10
CA PRO A 40 -2.84 -17.53 -18.81
C PRO A 40 -2.80 -16.04 -18.51
N SER A 41 -3.95 -15.45 -18.12
CA SER A 41 -4.05 -14.03 -17.78
C SER A 41 -3.62 -13.72 -16.34
N VAL A 42 -3.41 -14.74 -15.50
CA VAL A 42 -3.02 -14.56 -14.10
C VAL A 42 -1.50 -14.51 -13.98
N LYS A 43 -1.00 -13.48 -13.31
CA LYS A 43 0.43 -13.27 -13.05
C LYS A 43 0.84 -13.57 -11.60
N GLY A 44 -0.14 -13.89 -10.76
CA GLY A 44 0.06 -14.24 -9.36
C GLY A 44 -1.18 -13.90 -8.53
N MET A 45 -1.18 -14.34 -7.28
CA MET A 45 -2.26 -14.07 -6.35
C MET A 45 -1.73 -13.96 -4.91
N PHE A 46 -2.50 -13.33 -4.05
CA PHE A 46 -2.23 -13.25 -2.62
C PHE A 46 -3.47 -12.79 -1.86
N THR A 47 -3.52 -13.07 -0.57
CA THR A 47 -4.55 -12.56 0.32
C THR A 47 -4.02 -11.40 1.13
N ASN A 48 -4.75 -10.28 1.13
CA ASN A 48 -4.43 -9.11 1.95
C ASN A 48 -5.71 -8.46 2.48
N ALA A 49 -5.69 -8.14 3.78
CA ALA A 49 -6.79 -7.46 4.47
C ALA A 49 -8.17 -8.13 4.27
N GLY A 50 -8.23 -9.46 4.21
CA GLY A 50 -9.45 -10.24 4.00
C GLY A 50 -9.96 -10.24 2.56
N GLN A 51 -9.16 -9.77 1.61
CA GLN A 51 -9.42 -9.82 0.18
C GLN A 51 -8.47 -10.79 -0.51
N PHE A 52 -9.00 -11.72 -1.27
CA PHE A 52 -8.25 -12.56 -2.19
C PHE A 52 -8.00 -11.77 -3.47
N GLN A 53 -6.75 -11.48 -3.79
CA GLN A 53 -6.35 -10.62 -4.90
C GLN A 53 -5.65 -11.43 -5.97
N VAL A 54 -6.09 -11.28 -7.22
CA VAL A 54 -5.51 -11.93 -8.40
C VAL A 54 -4.92 -10.86 -9.32
N ILE A 55 -3.63 -10.96 -9.60
CA ILE A 55 -2.89 -10.02 -10.46
C ILE A 55 -3.11 -10.43 -11.91
N ILE A 56 -3.75 -9.57 -12.68
CA ILE A 56 -3.99 -9.75 -14.13
C ILE A 56 -3.07 -8.81 -14.93
N GLY A 57 -2.85 -7.59 -14.45
CA GLY A 57 -2.16 -6.53 -15.18
C GLY A 57 -3.14 -5.57 -15.85
N ASN A 58 -2.73 -4.98 -16.98
CA ASN A 58 -3.49 -3.92 -17.64
C ASN A 58 -4.85 -4.37 -18.21
N ASP A 59 -5.04 -5.68 -18.41
CA ASP A 59 -6.27 -6.27 -18.96
C ASP A 59 -7.37 -6.47 -17.90
N VAL A 60 -7.12 -6.05 -16.65
CA VAL A 60 -8.09 -6.19 -15.56
C VAL A 60 -9.48 -5.65 -15.89
N PRO A 61 -9.66 -4.46 -16.53
CA PRO A 61 -10.98 -3.96 -16.82
C PRO A 61 -11.79 -4.89 -17.73
N THR A 62 -11.15 -5.43 -18.76
CA THR A 62 -11.78 -6.40 -19.68
C THR A 62 -12.13 -7.68 -18.94
N PHE A 63 -11.16 -8.23 -18.20
CA PHE A 63 -11.35 -9.44 -17.42
C PHE A 63 -12.47 -9.31 -16.37
N TYR A 64 -12.56 -8.14 -15.73
CA TYR A 64 -13.60 -7.83 -14.75
C TYR A 64 -14.98 -7.78 -15.40
N ASN A 65 -15.12 -7.11 -16.55
CA ASN A 65 -16.38 -7.01 -17.28
C ASN A 65 -16.85 -8.40 -17.73
N ASP A 66 -15.97 -9.21 -18.29
CA ASP A 66 -16.27 -10.58 -18.70
C ASP A 66 -16.67 -11.45 -17.49
N PHE A 67 -15.93 -11.30 -16.38
CA PHE A 67 -16.21 -12.02 -15.15
C PHE A 67 -17.60 -11.66 -14.59
N THR A 68 -17.93 -10.39 -14.51
CA THR A 68 -19.23 -9.91 -14.00
C THR A 68 -20.38 -10.31 -14.93
N ALA A 69 -20.17 -10.26 -16.25
CA ALA A 69 -21.15 -10.73 -17.23
C ALA A 69 -21.45 -12.23 -17.08
N VAL A 70 -20.42 -13.06 -16.94
CA VAL A 70 -20.57 -14.52 -16.82
C VAL A 70 -21.12 -14.92 -15.45
N SER A 71 -20.65 -14.29 -14.38
CA SER A 71 -21.07 -14.62 -13.00
C SER A 71 -22.42 -14.06 -12.63
N GLY A 72 -22.87 -12.98 -13.30
CA GLY A 72 -24.06 -12.22 -12.91
C GLY A 72 -23.93 -11.60 -11.50
N ILE A 73 -22.70 -11.31 -11.05
CA ILE A 73 -22.41 -10.66 -9.78
C ILE A 73 -22.23 -9.18 -10.07
N GLU A 74 -23.06 -8.34 -9.43
CA GLU A 74 -22.84 -6.89 -9.49
C GLU A 74 -21.58 -6.52 -8.73
N GLY A 75 -20.70 -5.78 -9.40
CA GLY A 75 -19.50 -5.26 -8.76
C GLY A 75 -19.84 -4.25 -7.66
N VAL A 76 -19.04 -4.24 -6.61
CA VAL A 76 -19.21 -3.29 -5.51
C VAL A 76 -18.15 -2.20 -5.56
N SER A 77 -18.41 -1.06 -4.92
CA SER A 77 -17.39 -0.03 -4.76
C SER A 77 -16.22 -0.54 -3.91
N LYS A 78 -15.06 0.12 -4.07
CA LYS A 78 -13.86 -0.20 -3.31
C LYS A 78 -14.09 -0.10 -1.80
N GLU A 79 -14.89 0.85 -1.38
CA GLU A 79 -15.28 1.10 0.02
C GLU A 79 -16.18 -0.01 0.54
N GLN A 80 -17.18 -0.41 -0.23
CA GLN A 80 -18.08 -1.52 0.11
C GLN A 80 -17.32 -2.85 0.20
N SER A 81 -16.46 -3.14 -0.76
CA SER A 81 -15.60 -4.34 -0.73
C SER A 81 -14.71 -4.39 0.52
N LYS A 82 -14.12 -3.25 0.92
CA LYS A 82 -13.35 -3.15 2.17
C LYS A 82 -14.21 -3.37 3.41
N ALA A 83 -15.42 -2.81 3.44
CA ALA A 83 -16.33 -2.97 4.57
C ALA A 83 -16.76 -4.44 4.76
N ILE A 84 -17.04 -5.15 3.66
CA ILE A 84 -17.37 -6.58 3.68
C ILE A 84 -16.16 -7.41 4.13
N ALA A 85 -14.97 -7.13 3.58
CA ALA A 85 -13.73 -7.81 3.94
C ALA A 85 -13.37 -7.69 5.44
N LYS A 86 -13.70 -6.55 6.08
CA LYS A 86 -13.47 -6.35 7.52
C LYS A 86 -14.20 -7.37 8.39
N LYS A 87 -15.34 -7.93 7.95
CA LYS A 87 -16.08 -8.95 8.69
C LYS A 87 -15.32 -10.28 8.78
N ASN A 88 -14.49 -10.58 7.78
CA ASN A 88 -13.74 -11.83 7.68
C ASN A 88 -12.35 -11.76 8.35
N GLN A 89 -12.01 -10.63 8.99
CA GLN A 89 -10.70 -10.44 9.64
C GLN A 89 -10.74 -10.82 11.12
N ASN A 90 -9.70 -11.55 11.56
CA ASN A 90 -9.44 -11.76 12.98
C ASN A 90 -9.12 -10.43 13.69
N PRO A 91 -9.35 -10.32 15.04
CA PRO A 91 -9.05 -9.09 15.79
C PRO A 91 -7.60 -8.59 15.58
N PHE A 92 -6.64 -9.49 15.52
CA PHE A 92 -5.23 -9.16 15.28
C PHE A 92 -4.99 -8.61 13.87
N GLN A 93 -5.57 -9.23 12.84
CA GLN A 93 -5.50 -8.73 11.45
C GLN A 93 -6.16 -7.36 11.32
N ARG A 94 -7.24 -7.13 12.05
CA ARG A 94 -7.93 -5.84 12.10
C ARG A 94 -7.06 -4.75 12.73
N ALA A 95 -6.32 -5.06 13.81
CA ALA A 95 -5.38 -4.13 14.41
C ALA A 95 -4.24 -3.75 13.45
N ILE A 96 -3.65 -4.75 12.75
CA ILE A 96 -2.62 -4.51 11.72
C ILE A 96 -3.16 -3.67 10.56
N ALA A 97 -4.38 -3.94 10.09
CA ALA A 97 -5.01 -3.18 9.02
C ALA A 97 -5.23 -1.71 9.42
N VAL A 98 -5.64 -1.46 10.67
CA VAL A 98 -5.76 -0.11 11.22
C VAL A 98 -4.42 0.62 11.21
N LEU A 99 -3.36 -0.06 11.67
CA LEU A 99 -2.00 0.49 11.68
C LEU A 99 -1.54 0.84 10.26
N ALA A 100 -1.71 -0.09 9.30
CA ALA A 100 -1.37 0.14 7.89
C ALA A 100 -2.13 1.34 7.30
N GLU A 101 -3.42 1.51 7.61
CA GLU A 101 -4.20 2.66 7.14
C GLU A 101 -3.70 4.00 7.70
N ILE A 102 -3.14 4.02 8.92
CA ILE A 102 -2.54 5.20 9.54
C ILE A 102 -1.23 5.57 8.83
N PHE A 103 -0.39 4.58 8.49
CA PHE A 103 0.91 4.83 7.87
C PHE A 103 0.83 5.09 6.35
N THR A 104 -0.18 4.56 5.66
CA THR A 104 -0.31 4.69 4.20
C THR A 104 -0.14 6.11 3.66
N PRO A 105 -0.74 7.17 4.22
CA PRO A 105 -0.55 8.53 3.72
C PRO A 105 0.85 9.10 3.99
N ILE A 106 1.61 8.52 4.91
CA ILE A 106 2.93 9.00 5.33
C ILE A 106 4.06 8.28 4.58
N ILE A 107 3.82 7.06 4.11
CA ILE A 107 4.81 6.23 3.40
C ILE A 107 5.53 6.99 2.27
N PRO A 108 4.86 7.75 1.38
CA PRO A 108 5.55 8.48 0.32
C PRO A 108 6.59 9.49 0.85
N ALA A 109 6.27 10.17 1.95
CA ALA A 109 7.20 11.11 2.59
C ALA A 109 8.42 10.37 3.18
N ILE A 110 8.20 9.25 3.87
CA ILE A 110 9.28 8.42 4.42
C ILE A 110 10.21 7.91 3.31
N ILE A 111 9.65 7.45 2.19
CA ILE A 111 10.43 6.98 1.04
C ILE A 111 11.30 8.13 0.49
N VAL A 112 10.73 9.30 0.26
CA VAL A 112 11.46 10.45 -0.27
C VAL A 112 12.56 10.88 0.71
N GLY A 113 12.27 10.99 2.01
CA GLY A 113 13.28 11.32 3.02
C GLY A 113 14.41 10.30 3.08
N GLY A 114 14.07 9.01 3.07
CA GLY A 114 15.06 7.93 3.04
C GLY A 114 15.94 7.94 1.79
N LEU A 115 15.37 8.23 0.62
CA LEU A 115 16.15 8.35 -0.62
C LEU A 115 17.08 9.56 -0.60
N ILE A 116 16.64 10.70 -0.07
CA ILE A 116 17.48 11.90 0.07
C ILE A 116 18.66 11.63 1.01
N LEU A 117 18.41 11.05 2.18
CA LEU A 117 19.47 10.69 3.13
C LEU A 117 20.38 9.59 2.59
N GLY A 118 19.82 8.60 1.89
CA GLY A 118 20.60 7.57 1.22
C GLY A 118 21.54 8.13 0.15
N PHE A 119 21.05 9.04 -0.69
CA PHE A 119 21.87 9.74 -1.68
C PHE A 119 22.98 10.58 -1.03
N ARG A 120 22.67 11.28 0.04
CA ARG A 120 23.62 12.03 0.83
C ARG A 120 24.73 11.13 1.38
N ASN A 121 24.36 9.97 1.97
CA ASN A 121 25.36 9.00 2.45
C ASN A 121 26.27 8.46 1.34
N VAL A 122 25.77 8.33 0.12
CA VAL A 122 26.60 7.96 -1.04
C VAL A 122 27.63 9.06 -1.36
N LEU A 123 27.22 10.35 -1.33
CA LEU A 123 28.14 11.47 -1.55
C LEU A 123 29.24 11.57 -0.49
N GLU A 124 28.90 11.28 0.77
CA GLU A 124 29.84 11.27 1.90
C GLU A 124 30.72 10.01 1.96
N GLY A 125 30.24 8.88 1.43
CA GLY A 125 30.89 7.56 1.59
C GLY A 125 31.85 7.18 0.49
N ILE A 126 31.72 7.74 -0.73
CA ILE A 126 32.60 7.39 -1.84
C ILE A 126 33.90 8.19 -1.78
N ASP A 127 35.00 7.52 -1.44
CA ASP A 127 36.36 8.06 -1.44
C ASP A 127 37.04 7.76 -2.79
N PHE A 128 37.55 8.80 -3.43
CA PHE A 128 38.29 8.71 -4.71
C PHE A 128 39.82 8.69 -4.52
N GLY A 129 40.29 8.37 -3.31
CA GLY A 129 41.72 8.31 -2.98
C GLY A 129 42.33 9.64 -2.58
N SER A 130 41.68 10.77 -2.84
CA SER A 130 42.04 12.12 -2.39
C SER A 130 40.98 12.76 -1.50
N GLY A 131 39.99 11.97 -1.07
CA GLY A 131 38.84 12.35 -0.27
C GLY A 131 37.51 12.14 -0.98
N THR A 132 36.42 12.40 -0.27
CA THR A 132 35.05 12.24 -0.79
C THR A 132 34.66 13.42 -1.70
N ILE A 133 33.62 13.23 -2.54
CA ILE A 133 33.08 14.30 -3.40
C ILE A 133 32.74 15.54 -2.56
N VAL A 134 32.18 15.35 -1.38
CA VAL A 134 31.80 16.43 -0.46
C VAL A 134 33.02 17.19 0.05
N SER A 135 34.13 16.49 0.34
CA SER A 135 35.35 17.12 0.85
C SER A 135 36.16 17.87 -0.21
N GLN A 136 36.02 17.50 -1.48
CA GLN A 136 36.78 18.07 -2.59
C GLN A 136 36.09 19.26 -3.28
N SER A 137 34.77 19.44 -3.07
CA SER A 137 34.00 20.45 -3.78
C SER A 137 33.06 21.22 -2.85
N VAL A 138 33.26 22.55 -2.77
CA VAL A 138 32.38 23.46 -2.03
C VAL A 138 30.93 23.37 -2.52
N PHE A 139 30.73 23.18 -3.82
CA PHE A 139 29.38 22.99 -4.38
C PHE A 139 28.71 21.74 -3.82
N TRP A 140 29.39 20.59 -3.85
CA TRP A 140 28.82 19.35 -3.35
C TRP A 140 28.67 19.33 -1.83
N SER A 141 29.53 20.02 -1.08
CA SER A 141 29.33 20.26 0.34
C SER A 141 28.04 21.03 0.60
N GLY A 142 27.80 22.11 -0.12
CA GLY A 142 26.56 22.90 0.01
C GLY A 142 25.30 22.11 -0.37
N VAL A 143 25.38 21.26 -1.43
CA VAL A 143 24.29 20.37 -1.81
C VAL A 143 24.02 19.35 -0.70
N ASN A 144 25.06 18.76 -0.11
CA ASN A 144 24.95 17.79 0.98
C ASN A 144 24.29 18.40 2.22
N ASP A 145 24.69 19.60 2.60
CA ASP A 145 24.12 20.33 3.74
C ASP A 145 22.66 20.73 3.49
N PHE A 146 22.34 21.16 2.25
CA PHE A 146 20.97 21.47 1.88
C PHE A 146 20.07 20.23 1.89
N LEU A 147 20.53 19.08 1.41
CA LEU A 147 19.76 17.84 1.38
C LEU A 147 19.54 17.25 2.77
N TRP A 148 20.41 17.56 3.73
CA TRP A 148 20.21 17.14 5.12
C TRP A 148 18.91 17.68 5.70
N LEU A 149 18.59 18.95 5.45
CA LEU A 149 17.40 19.59 6.00
C LEU A 149 16.09 18.90 5.65
N PRO A 150 15.71 18.71 4.35
CA PRO A 150 14.47 18.02 4.00
C PRO A 150 14.49 16.53 4.35
N GLY A 151 15.66 15.87 4.28
CA GLY A 151 15.78 14.46 4.64
C GLY A 151 15.48 14.22 6.12
N GLU A 152 16.10 14.99 7.01
CA GLU A 152 15.89 14.90 8.46
C GLU A 152 14.51 15.41 8.89
N ALA A 153 14.02 16.50 8.28
CA ALA A 153 12.74 17.09 8.64
C ALA A 153 11.59 16.06 8.58
N ILE A 154 11.59 15.18 7.57
CA ILE A 154 10.55 14.16 7.42
C ILE A 154 10.54 13.21 8.63
N PHE A 155 11.70 12.80 9.12
CA PHE A 155 11.80 11.89 10.26
C PHE A 155 11.53 12.59 11.60
N HIS A 156 11.99 13.83 11.77
CA HIS A 156 11.70 14.62 12.96
C HIS A 156 10.22 14.95 13.12
N PHE A 157 9.53 15.26 12.00
CA PHE A 157 8.09 15.52 12.01
C PHE A 157 7.21 14.28 11.78
N LEU A 158 7.80 13.09 11.81
CA LEU A 158 7.05 11.83 11.67
C LEU A 158 5.92 11.68 12.72
N PRO A 159 6.13 12.03 14.03
CA PRO A 159 5.06 12.01 15.02
C PRO A 159 3.86 12.89 14.62
N VAL A 160 4.12 14.07 14.07
CA VAL A 160 3.08 14.99 13.56
C VAL A 160 2.26 14.35 12.45
N GLY A 161 2.93 13.69 11.50
CA GLY A 161 2.28 12.96 10.41
C GLY A 161 1.41 11.81 10.92
N ILE A 162 1.90 11.04 11.89
CA ILE A 162 1.18 9.92 12.50
C ILE A 162 -0.06 10.41 13.23
N THR A 163 0.05 11.40 14.10
CA THR A 163 -1.08 11.93 14.88
C THR A 163 -2.10 12.63 14.00
N TRP A 164 -1.66 13.34 12.94
CA TRP A 164 -2.56 13.87 11.91
C TRP A 164 -3.34 12.73 11.20
N SER A 165 -2.67 11.66 10.82
CA SER A 165 -3.31 10.52 10.15
C SER A 165 -4.30 9.80 11.06
N ILE A 166 -3.98 9.65 12.35
CA ILE A 166 -4.88 9.07 13.36
C ILE A 166 -6.14 9.92 13.49
N THR A 167 -6.03 11.24 13.70
CA THR A 167 -7.19 12.13 13.86
C THR A 167 -8.04 12.16 12.61
N ARG A 168 -7.44 12.14 11.41
CA ARG A 168 -8.15 12.01 10.14
C ARG A 168 -8.95 10.70 10.07
N LYS A 169 -8.35 9.59 10.49
CA LYS A 169 -9.01 8.28 10.49
C LYS A 169 -10.15 8.20 11.50
N MET A 170 -10.00 8.84 12.66
CA MET A 170 -11.02 8.92 13.69
C MET A 170 -12.16 9.90 13.38
N GLY A 171 -12.04 10.67 12.28
CA GLY A 171 -13.01 11.69 11.91
C GLY A 171 -13.03 12.90 12.88
N THR A 172 -11.94 13.11 13.62
CA THR A 172 -11.80 14.22 14.55
C THR A 172 -11.06 15.41 13.91
N THR A 173 -10.94 16.51 14.66
CA THR A 173 -10.29 17.73 14.16
C THR A 173 -8.79 17.52 13.95
N GLN A 174 -8.34 17.57 12.71
CA GLN A 174 -6.97 17.22 12.32
C GLN A 174 -5.90 18.13 12.96
N ILE A 175 -6.22 19.40 13.24
CA ILE A 175 -5.31 20.33 13.88
C ILE A 175 -4.92 19.88 15.29
N LEU A 176 -5.80 19.20 16.01
CA LEU A 176 -5.47 18.65 17.33
C LEU A 176 -4.42 17.55 17.23
N GLY A 177 -4.47 16.72 16.16
CA GLY A 177 -3.43 15.74 15.89
C GLY A 177 -2.08 16.37 15.59
N ILE A 178 -2.06 17.44 14.80
CA ILE A 178 -0.84 18.18 14.49
C ILE A 178 -0.22 18.75 15.77
N ILE A 179 -1.01 19.42 16.61
CA ILE A 179 -0.54 19.98 17.89
C ILE A 179 0.03 18.89 18.79
N LEU A 180 -0.70 17.76 18.94
CA LEU A 180 -0.24 16.63 19.74
C LEU A 180 1.08 16.03 19.23
N GLY A 181 1.30 16.04 17.93
CA GLY A 181 2.53 15.50 17.34
C GLY A 181 3.75 16.43 17.46
N ILE A 182 3.54 17.72 17.77
CA ILE A 182 4.61 18.69 17.99
C ILE A 182 5.07 18.70 19.46
N THR A 183 4.19 18.31 20.39
CA THR A 183 4.49 18.24 21.85
C THR A 183 5.21 16.97 22.23
#